data_0978927f0e184453455574dc5be928af
#
_entry.id   0978927f0e184453455574dc5be928af
#
_cell.length_a   1.000
_cell.length_b   1.000
_cell.length_c   1.000
_cell.angle_alpha   90.00
_cell.angle_beta   90.00
_cell.angle_gamma   90.00
#
_symmetry.space_group_name_H-M   'P 1'
#
loop_
_entity.id
_entity.type
_entity.pdbx_description
1 polymer ?
#
loop_
_entity_poly.entity_id
_entity_poly.type
_entity_poly.pdbx_seq_one_letter_code
_entity_poly.pdbx_strand_id
1 'polypeptide(L)'
;MALRRVCKKSEVAPGEVKRIENPAIAVFNIGGTIFAISDTCTHAEAPLSEGRVYGETVECPLHGACFDLRTGEALTPPAVEPVQTFPVVVQEDEIYVEIE
;
A
#
# COMPACT_ATOMS: atom_id res chain seq x y z
N MET A 1 9.68 -14.28 -10.35
CA MET A 1 8.91 -13.74 -9.22
C MET A 1 9.64 -14.06 -7.92
N ALA A 2 9.73 -13.09 -7.03
CA ALA A 2 10.42 -13.27 -5.76
C ALA A 2 9.57 -12.74 -4.63
N LEU A 3 9.61 -13.43 -3.50
CA LEU A 3 8.98 -12.95 -2.28
C LEU A 3 10.01 -12.14 -1.50
N ARG A 4 9.61 -10.95 -1.11
CA ARG A 4 10.45 -10.09 -0.28
C ARG A 4 9.80 -9.95 1.08
N ARG A 5 10.56 -10.26 2.13
CA ARG A 5 10.07 -10.09 3.48
C ARG A 5 9.93 -8.60 3.82
N VAL A 6 8.81 -8.25 4.43
CA VAL A 6 8.56 -6.88 4.85
C VAL A 6 8.81 -6.73 6.34
N CYS A 7 8.03 -7.41 7.16
CA CYS A 7 8.09 -7.31 8.60
C CYS A 7 7.17 -8.37 9.20
N LYS A 8 7.10 -8.43 10.52
CA LYS A 8 6.09 -9.27 11.18
C LYS A 8 4.75 -8.56 11.13
N LYS A 9 3.68 -9.34 11.03
CA LYS A 9 2.33 -8.78 11.04
C LYS A 9 2.06 -8.04 12.34
N SER A 10 2.66 -8.50 13.44
CA SER A 10 2.54 -7.84 14.74
C SER A 10 3.24 -6.48 14.78
N GLU A 11 4.11 -6.19 13.81
CA GLU A 11 4.79 -4.91 13.73
C GLU A 11 3.99 -3.85 12.97
N VAL A 12 2.89 -4.24 12.34
CA VAL A 12 1.98 -3.31 11.68
C VAL A 12 0.57 -3.60 12.15
N ALA A 13 0.14 -2.88 13.16
CA ALA A 13 -1.19 -3.09 13.77
C ALA A 13 -2.30 -2.63 12.84
N PRO A 14 -3.54 -3.10 13.05
CA PRO A 14 -4.67 -2.61 12.24
C PRO A 14 -4.74 -1.09 12.26
N GLY A 15 -4.82 -0.50 11.07
CA GLY A 15 -4.83 0.94 10.90
C GLY A 15 -3.45 1.54 10.69
N GLU A 16 -2.40 0.73 10.78
CA GLU A 16 -1.03 1.20 10.56
C GLU A 16 -0.53 0.87 9.16
N VAL A 17 0.58 1.52 8.78
CA VAL A 17 1.21 1.29 7.49
C VAL A 17 2.71 1.12 7.70
N LYS A 18 3.31 0.24 6.92
CA LYS A 18 4.75 0.02 6.92
C LYS A 18 5.28 0.29 5.51
N ARG A 19 6.32 1.10 5.41
CA ARG A 19 6.94 1.42 4.12
C ARG A 19 8.25 0.67 3.98
N ILE A 20 8.49 0.11 2.80
CA ILE A 20 9.79 -0.49 2.47
C ILE A 20 10.35 0.20 1.23
N GLU A 21 11.65 0.04 1.01
CA GLU A 21 12.36 0.68 -0.09
C GLU A 21 12.88 -0.35 -1.11
N ASN A 22 13.16 0.15 -2.31
CA ASN A 22 13.82 -0.58 -3.39
C ASN A 22 13.05 -1.82 -3.83
N PRO A 23 11.84 -1.70 -4.35
CA PRO A 23 11.11 -0.45 -4.64
C PRO A 23 10.34 0.06 -3.43
N ALA A 24 9.90 1.32 -3.50
CA ALA A 24 9.09 1.91 -2.44
C ALA A 24 7.69 1.29 -2.47
N ILE A 25 7.35 0.56 -1.42
CA ILE A 25 6.07 -0.12 -1.29
C ILE A 25 5.48 0.22 0.06
N ALA A 26 4.19 0.56 0.07
CA ALA A 26 3.45 0.80 1.30
C ALA A 26 2.60 -0.44 1.60
N VAL A 27 2.73 -0.94 2.82
CA VAL A 27 2.01 -2.14 3.28
C VAL A 27 1.05 -1.70 4.37
N PHE A 28 -0.24 -1.93 4.14
CA PHE A 28 -1.32 -1.47 5.01
C PHE A 28 -1.98 -2.64 5.70
N ASN A 29 -2.30 -2.47 6.98
CA ASN A 29 -3.11 -3.44 7.72
C ASN A 29 -4.48 -2.81 7.93
N ILE A 30 -5.49 -3.34 7.26
CA ILE A 30 -6.86 -2.84 7.34
C ILE A 30 -7.72 -3.92 7.99
N GLY A 31 -7.94 -3.78 9.29
CA GLY A 31 -8.76 -4.73 10.02
C GLY A 31 -8.22 -6.16 10.01
N GLY A 32 -6.93 -6.34 9.87
CA GLY A 32 -6.28 -7.65 9.80
C GLY A 32 -5.96 -8.12 8.40
N THR A 33 -6.47 -7.44 7.37
CA THR A 33 -6.15 -7.74 5.98
C THR A 33 -4.97 -6.88 5.53
N ILE A 34 -3.98 -7.50 4.92
CA ILE A 34 -2.77 -6.80 4.49
C ILE A 34 -2.85 -6.49 3.01
N PHE A 35 -2.61 -5.21 2.67
CA PHE A 35 -2.55 -4.76 1.28
C PHE A 35 -1.20 -4.13 1.03
N ALA A 36 -0.66 -4.31 -0.17
CA ALA A 36 0.61 -3.72 -0.57
C ALA A 36 0.46 -3.02 -1.91
N ILE A 37 0.84 -1.75 -1.96
CA ILE A 37 0.79 -0.94 -3.17
C ILE A 37 2.09 -0.17 -3.32
N SER A 38 2.35 0.31 -4.53
CA SER A 38 3.46 1.23 -4.74
C SER A 38 3.25 2.46 -3.86
N ASP A 39 4.30 2.91 -3.19
CA ASP A 39 4.18 4.04 -2.27
C ASP A 39 4.09 5.38 -2.97
N THR A 40 4.37 5.43 -4.27
CA THR A 40 4.37 6.68 -5.01
C THR A 40 3.02 6.90 -5.70
N CYS A 41 2.39 8.04 -5.42
CA CYS A 41 1.16 8.44 -6.07
C CYS A 41 1.39 8.63 -7.57
N THR A 42 0.43 8.17 -8.42
CA THR A 42 0.62 8.22 -9.86
C THR A 42 0.53 9.62 -10.47
N HIS A 43 -0.08 10.57 -9.77
CA HIS A 43 -0.20 11.94 -10.29
C HIS A 43 0.86 12.89 -9.72
N ALA A 44 1.59 12.46 -8.69
CA ALA A 44 2.61 13.29 -8.05
C ALA A 44 3.56 12.37 -7.28
N GLU A 45 4.78 12.84 -7.03
CA GLU A 45 5.75 12.05 -6.27
C GLU A 45 5.53 12.21 -4.77
N ALA A 46 4.34 11.81 -4.32
CA ALA A 46 3.97 11.88 -2.91
C ALA A 46 3.84 10.48 -2.33
N PRO A 47 4.33 10.24 -1.09
CA PRO A 47 4.24 8.92 -0.49
C PRO A 47 2.83 8.62 -0.01
N LEU A 48 2.21 7.58 -0.57
CA LEU A 48 0.88 7.17 -0.17
C LEU A 48 0.86 6.65 1.27
N SER A 49 2.01 6.17 1.77
CA SER A 49 2.13 5.74 3.15
C SER A 49 1.88 6.86 4.17
N GLU A 50 1.98 8.13 3.74
CA GLU A 50 1.68 9.27 4.60
C GLU A 50 0.27 9.80 4.39
N GLY A 51 -0.50 9.17 3.54
CA GLY A 51 -1.86 9.57 3.26
C GLY A 51 -2.85 9.07 4.30
N ARG A 52 -4.10 9.52 4.18
CA ARG A 52 -5.17 9.07 5.05
C ARG A 52 -5.81 7.80 4.50
N VAL A 53 -6.20 6.92 5.41
CA VAL A 53 -6.86 5.66 5.06
C VAL A 53 -8.32 5.73 5.46
N TYR A 54 -9.20 5.38 4.52
CA TYR A 54 -10.64 5.30 4.74
C TYR A 54 -11.12 3.92 4.28
N GLY A 55 -11.38 3.02 5.21
CA GLY A 55 -11.72 1.64 4.85
C GLY A 55 -10.60 1.02 4.04
N GLU A 56 -10.87 0.61 2.80
CA GLU A 56 -9.86 0.04 1.91
C GLU A 56 -9.41 1.04 0.84
N THR A 57 -9.41 2.33 1.20
CA THR A 57 -9.02 3.41 0.29
C THR A 57 -7.96 4.24 0.97
N VAL A 58 -6.95 4.67 0.20
CA VAL A 58 -5.94 5.60 0.68
C VAL A 58 -6.01 6.90 -0.10
N GLU A 59 -5.89 8.03 0.62
CA GLU A 59 -5.90 9.36 0.02
C GLU A 59 -4.47 9.88 -0.05
N CYS A 60 -4.07 10.33 -1.26
CA CYS A 60 -2.75 10.92 -1.45
C CYS A 60 -2.64 12.20 -0.62
N PRO A 61 -1.52 12.42 0.10
CA PRO A 61 -1.38 13.64 0.91
C PRO A 61 -1.30 14.92 0.09
N LEU A 62 -1.04 14.82 -1.22
CA LEU A 62 -1.10 15.97 -2.12
C LEU A 62 -2.35 15.88 -2.97
N HIS A 63 -3.17 16.93 -2.96
CA HIS A 63 -4.35 17.08 -3.81
C HIS A 63 -5.51 16.13 -3.53
N GLY A 64 -5.37 15.20 -2.58
CA GLY A 64 -6.48 14.38 -2.13
C GLY A 64 -6.97 13.30 -3.09
N ALA A 65 -6.14 12.86 -4.03
CA ALA A 65 -6.52 11.76 -4.91
C ALA A 65 -6.60 10.45 -4.12
N CYS A 66 -7.64 9.66 -4.38
CA CYS A 66 -7.87 8.41 -3.64
C CYS A 66 -7.64 7.20 -4.52
N PHE A 67 -7.11 6.14 -3.91
CA PHE A 67 -6.82 4.88 -4.57
C PHE A 67 -7.40 3.72 -3.78
N ASP A 68 -7.92 2.73 -4.50
CA ASP A 68 -8.42 1.49 -3.88
C ASP A 68 -7.21 0.63 -3.52
N LEU A 69 -7.11 0.23 -2.24
CA LEU A 69 -5.98 -0.58 -1.78
C LEU A 69 -6.01 -2.00 -2.33
N ARG A 70 -7.20 -2.50 -2.67
CA ARG A 70 -7.35 -3.85 -3.17
C ARG A 70 -6.95 -3.97 -4.64
N THR A 71 -7.34 -3.00 -5.45
CA THR A 71 -7.14 -3.05 -6.91
C THR A 71 -6.11 -2.07 -7.43
N GLY A 72 -5.80 -1.04 -6.66
CA GLY A 72 -4.93 0.05 -7.10
C GLY A 72 -5.64 1.08 -7.94
N GLU A 73 -6.95 0.93 -8.16
CA GLU A 73 -7.70 1.82 -9.02
C GLU A 73 -7.71 3.26 -8.50
N ALA A 74 -7.50 4.22 -9.41
CA ALA A 74 -7.62 5.63 -9.08
C ALA A 74 -9.11 5.97 -8.99
N LEU A 75 -9.56 6.36 -7.80
CA LEU A 75 -10.99 6.57 -7.54
C LEU A 75 -11.43 8.01 -7.74
N THR A 76 -10.52 8.99 -7.52
CA THR A 76 -10.88 10.39 -7.63
C THR A 76 -9.77 11.19 -8.32
N PRO A 77 -10.15 12.27 -9.06
CA PRO A 77 -9.12 13.15 -9.62
C PRO A 77 -8.30 13.81 -8.51
N PRO A 78 -7.08 14.28 -8.80
CA PRO A 78 -6.49 14.38 -10.14
C PRO A 78 -5.81 13.11 -10.62
N ALA A 79 -5.79 12.02 -9.84
CA ALA A 79 -5.20 10.77 -10.28
C ALA A 79 -6.13 10.09 -11.30
N VAL A 80 -5.57 9.67 -12.43
CA VAL A 80 -6.31 8.95 -13.46
C VAL A 80 -5.72 7.58 -13.76
N GLU A 81 -4.50 7.32 -13.30
CA GLU A 81 -3.83 6.05 -13.53
C GLU A 81 -3.81 5.24 -12.23
N PRO A 82 -4.01 3.92 -12.31
CA PRO A 82 -3.97 3.09 -11.12
C PRO A 82 -2.55 3.01 -10.57
N VAL A 83 -2.46 2.78 -9.26
CA VAL A 83 -1.19 2.49 -8.61
C VAL A 83 -0.96 0.98 -8.68
N GLN A 84 0.32 0.57 -8.77
CA GLN A 84 0.64 -0.85 -8.81
C GLN A 84 0.36 -1.51 -7.47
N THR A 85 -0.27 -2.70 -7.51
CA THR A 85 -0.48 -3.51 -6.32
C THR A 85 0.49 -4.69 -6.33
N PHE A 86 0.77 -5.25 -5.15
CA PHE A 86 1.67 -6.39 -5.00
C PHE A 86 0.95 -7.48 -4.22
N PRO A 87 0.99 -8.73 -4.69
CA PRO A 87 0.43 -9.84 -3.92
C PRO A 87 1.12 -9.97 -2.57
N VAL A 88 0.34 -10.28 -1.54
CA VAL A 88 0.84 -10.39 -0.18
C VAL A 88 0.71 -11.84 0.28
N VAL A 89 1.76 -12.35 0.91
CA VAL A 89 1.77 -13.67 1.52
C VAL A 89 2.08 -13.48 3.00
N VAL A 90 1.24 -14.04 3.87
CA VAL A 90 1.48 -14.01 5.31
C VAL A 90 1.69 -15.44 5.76
N GLN A 91 2.86 -15.71 6.35
CA GLN A 91 3.21 -17.04 6.88
C GLN A 91 3.75 -16.89 8.29
N GLU A 92 3.10 -17.53 9.25
CA GLU A 92 3.58 -17.55 10.63
C GLU A 92 3.94 -16.17 11.17
N ASP A 93 3.05 -15.19 10.99
CA ASP A 93 3.23 -13.81 11.42
C ASP A 93 4.25 -13.02 10.60
N GLU A 94 4.77 -13.59 9.52
CA GLU A 94 5.70 -12.91 8.62
C GLU A 94 4.97 -12.44 7.37
N ILE A 95 5.17 -11.17 6.99
CA ILE A 95 4.57 -10.58 5.79
C ILE A 95 5.59 -10.55 4.67
N TYR A 96 5.21 -11.08 3.51
CA TYR A 96 6.02 -11.03 2.29
C TYR A 96 5.21 -10.36 1.20
N VAL A 97 5.88 -9.67 0.29
CA VAL A 97 5.27 -9.14 -0.92
C VAL A 97 5.95 -9.77 -2.13
N GLU A 98 5.16 -10.04 -3.15
CA GLU A 98 5.67 -10.65 -4.38
C GLU A 98 6.12 -9.57 -5.34
N ILE A 99 7.40 -9.58 -5.69
CA ILE A 99 8.04 -8.59 -6.55
C ILE A 99 8.63 -9.29 -7.77
N GLU A 100 8.53 -8.67 -8.92
CA GLU A 100 9.17 -9.19 -10.13
C GLU A 100 10.64 -8.85 -10.18
#